data_a1aef45cbcca0a434d25883c8832fe07
#
_entry.id   a1aef45cbcca0a434d25883c8832fe07
#
_cell.length_a   1.000
_cell.length_b   1.000
_cell.length_c   1.000
_cell.angle_alpha   90.00
_cell.angle_beta   90.00
_cell.angle_gamma   90.00
#
_symmetry.space_group_name_H-M   'P 1'
#
loop_
_entity.id
_entity.type
_entity.pdbx_description
1 polymer ?
#
loop_
_entity_poly.entity_id
_entity_poly.type
_entity_poly.pdbx_seq_one_letter_code
_entity_poly.pdbx_strand_id
1 'polypeptide(L)'
;IRTDDGLEGWGEYQGKPARHGQAAQLLLGQDPLQLDPFIQPDPLTCALLDITGKAMGVPMSRFFGARVRERVPVSYWSWHMSPEEVAAQAEEGARLGFTHHKIKGRPHDVVEMVRLMKASAGSDYRVIVDPNTTFEYVHVAARLAHELEEIGTVDVFEDPVLKENLDWYRLLREKTTIAQALHLGNPAAVLQALKAECVDYLCLGGPALQVRQTAAMAAAANVPCWVQMGGSCLGVLTAYSVHLQSTLANATMPCDEHPFKRVDDVVSEGITLEAGHFHVPTGPGLGITVDMERVD
;
A
#
# COMPACT_ATOMS: atom_id res chain seq x y z
N ILE A 1 -10.55 17.29 -12.62
CA ILE A 1 -11.87 17.95 -12.66
C ILE A 1 -11.67 19.42 -12.35
N ARG A 2 -12.32 20.31 -13.11
CA ARG A 2 -12.28 21.76 -12.89
C ARG A 2 -13.71 22.30 -12.85
N THR A 3 -14.01 23.17 -11.89
CA THR A 3 -15.30 23.83 -11.73
C THR A 3 -15.33 25.19 -12.41
N ASP A 4 -16.53 25.79 -12.59
CA ASP A 4 -16.73 27.09 -13.22
C ASP A 4 -16.13 28.23 -12.40
N ASP A 5 -16.06 28.08 -11.08
CA ASP A 5 -15.44 29.02 -10.14
C ASP A 5 -13.92 28.83 -9.98
N GLY A 6 -13.33 27.89 -10.74
CA GLY A 6 -11.90 27.69 -10.86
C GLY A 6 -11.29 26.75 -9.83
N LEU A 7 -12.10 26.04 -9.02
CA LEU A 7 -11.55 24.97 -8.17
C LEU A 7 -11.12 23.79 -9.05
N GLU A 8 -9.99 23.19 -8.69
CA GLU A 8 -9.45 22.01 -9.36
C GLU A 8 -9.30 20.84 -8.39
N GLY A 9 -9.74 19.66 -8.82
CA GLY A 9 -9.57 18.40 -8.11
C GLY A 9 -8.79 17.40 -8.95
N TRP A 10 -7.86 16.74 -8.29
CA TRP A 10 -6.91 15.83 -8.91
C TRP A 10 -7.20 14.38 -8.56
N GLY A 11 -7.06 13.53 -9.57
CA GLY A 11 -7.10 12.09 -9.40
C GLY A 11 -6.14 11.44 -10.38
N GLU A 12 -5.50 10.36 -9.97
CA GLU A 12 -4.51 9.65 -10.75
C GLU A 12 -4.99 8.24 -11.10
N TYR A 13 -4.62 7.77 -12.28
CA TYR A 13 -4.91 6.43 -12.74
C TYR A 13 -3.74 5.83 -13.51
N GLN A 14 -3.35 4.64 -13.11
CA GLN A 14 -2.35 3.85 -13.84
C GLN A 14 -3.05 3.04 -14.94
N GLY A 15 -3.04 3.52 -16.18
CA GLY A 15 -3.64 2.83 -17.30
C GLY A 15 -4.03 3.72 -18.47
N LYS A 16 -4.85 3.19 -19.38
CA LYS A 16 -5.28 3.93 -20.58
C LYS A 16 -6.36 4.97 -20.20
N PRO A 17 -6.19 6.26 -20.57
CA PRO A 17 -7.13 7.34 -20.21
C PRO A 17 -8.59 7.06 -20.63
N ALA A 18 -8.78 6.42 -21.78
CA ALA A 18 -10.12 6.10 -22.32
C ALA A 18 -10.99 5.24 -21.38
N ARG A 19 -10.39 4.53 -20.41
CA ARG A 19 -11.14 3.65 -19.51
C ARG A 19 -12.17 4.38 -18.64
N HIS A 20 -11.88 5.63 -18.27
CA HIS A 20 -12.77 6.43 -17.40
C HIS A 20 -13.44 7.60 -18.13
N GLY A 21 -13.22 7.76 -19.44
CA GLY A 21 -13.72 8.87 -20.23
C GLY A 21 -15.24 9.00 -20.20
N GLN A 22 -15.98 7.89 -20.26
CA GLN A 22 -17.45 7.91 -20.20
C GLN A 22 -17.94 8.37 -18.82
N ALA A 23 -17.35 7.85 -17.75
CA ALA A 23 -17.70 8.25 -16.39
C ALA A 23 -17.38 9.75 -16.16
N ALA A 24 -16.23 10.22 -16.65
CA ALA A 24 -15.88 11.63 -16.58
C ALA A 24 -16.87 12.54 -17.33
N GLN A 25 -17.34 12.11 -18.52
CA GLN A 25 -18.36 12.88 -19.28
C GLN A 25 -19.69 13.02 -18.52
N LEU A 26 -20.09 12.03 -17.73
CA LEU A 26 -21.31 12.10 -16.93
C LEU A 26 -21.22 13.12 -15.78
N LEU A 27 -20.03 13.57 -15.43
CA LEU A 27 -19.81 14.60 -14.41
C LEU A 27 -19.90 16.03 -14.96
N LEU A 28 -19.89 16.21 -16.29
CA LEU A 28 -19.92 17.55 -16.89
C LEU A 28 -21.22 18.25 -16.57
N GLY A 29 -21.11 19.50 -16.09
CA GLY A 29 -22.26 20.33 -15.70
C GLY A 29 -22.95 19.92 -14.41
N GLN A 30 -22.39 18.92 -13.69
CA GLN A 30 -22.87 18.55 -12.36
C GLN A 30 -22.15 19.36 -11.28
N ASP A 31 -22.86 19.64 -10.20
CA ASP A 31 -22.26 20.22 -9.00
C ASP A 31 -21.51 19.11 -8.22
N PRO A 32 -20.17 19.17 -8.08
CA PRO A 32 -19.40 18.13 -7.40
C PRO A 32 -19.82 17.92 -5.93
N LEU A 33 -20.40 18.92 -5.28
CA LEU A 33 -20.86 18.81 -3.89
C LEU A 33 -22.19 18.05 -3.75
N GLN A 34 -22.91 17.82 -4.86
CA GLN A 34 -24.16 17.05 -4.90
C GLN A 34 -23.94 15.59 -5.32
N LEU A 35 -22.73 15.23 -5.71
CA LEU A 35 -22.40 13.87 -6.16
C LEU A 35 -21.97 13.00 -4.99
N ASP A 36 -22.33 11.71 -5.05
CA ASP A 36 -21.68 10.70 -4.21
C ASP A 36 -20.34 10.33 -4.87
N PRO A 37 -19.19 10.72 -4.28
CA PRO A 37 -17.90 10.44 -4.88
C PRO A 37 -17.57 8.94 -4.92
N PHE A 38 -18.11 8.15 -3.99
CA PHE A 38 -17.74 6.74 -3.83
C PHE A 38 -18.41 5.78 -4.82
N ILE A 39 -19.38 6.24 -5.60
CA ILE A 39 -19.94 5.44 -6.69
C ILE A 39 -19.20 5.62 -8.02
N GLN A 40 -18.23 6.54 -8.06
CA GLN A 40 -17.41 6.82 -9.23
C GLN A 40 -16.20 5.86 -9.30
N PRO A 41 -15.60 5.70 -10.49
CA PRO A 41 -14.28 5.10 -10.59
C PRO A 41 -13.25 5.82 -9.71
N ASP A 42 -12.34 5.08 -9.08
CA ASP A 42 -11.47 5.59 -8.00
C ASP A 42 -10.69 6.88 -8.32
N PRO A 43 -10.13 7.10 -9.53
CA PRO A 43 -9.50 8.38 -9.86
C PRO A 43 -10.48 9.57 -9.87
N LEU A 44 -11.73 9.33 -10.24
CA LEU A 44 -12.78 10.37 -10.17
C LEU A 44 -13.26 10.57 -8.74
N THR A 45 -13.35 9.51 -7.94
CA THR A 45 -13.56 9.59 -6.49
C THR A 45 -12.52 10.48 -5.84
N CYS A 46 -11.24 10.26 -6.13
CA CYS A 46 -10.14 11.07 -5.61
C CYS A 46 -10.31 12.54 -5.98
N ALA A 47 -10.56 12.84 -7.27
CA ALA A 47 -10.72 14.21 -7.76
C ALA A 47 -11.95 14.93 -7.15
N LEU A 48 -13.08 14.22 -6.97
CA LEU A 48 -14.28 14.76 -6.33
C LEU A 48 -14.05 15.04 -4.84
N LEU A 49 -13.38 14.14 -4.13
CA LEU A 49 -13.03 14.35 -2.73
C LEU A 49 -12.03 15.50 -2.55
N ASP A 50 -11.11 15.66 -3.50
CA ASP A 50 -10.16 16.78 -3.50
C ASP A 50 -10.88 18.13 -3.65
N ILE A 51 -11.77 18.25 -4.65
CA ILE A 51 -12.60 19.46 -4.84
C ILE A 51 -13.46 19.72 -3.61
N THR A 52 -14.15 18.71 -3.11
CA THR A 52 -15.03 18.85 -1.96
C THR A 52 -14.23 19.32 -0.72
N GLY A 53 -13.06 18.73 -0.49
CA GLY A 53 -12.18 19.14 0.59
C GLY A 53 -11.69 20.58 0.45
N LYS A 54 -11.33 21.01 -0.76
CA LYS A 54 -10.94 22.40 -1.07
C LYS A 54 -12.09 23.38 -0.85
N ALA A 55 -13.29 23.05 -1.35
CA ALA A 55 -14.48 23.88 -1.17
C ALA A 55 -14.87 24.03 0.31
N MET A 56 -14.72 22.98 1.11
CA MET A 56 -15.04 22.97 2.53
C MET A 56 -13.88 23.46 3.45
N GLY A 57 -12.68 23.65 2.90
CA GLY A 57 -11.50 24.00 3.67
C GLY A 57 -11.01 22.90 4.62
N VAL A 58 -11.25 21.63 4.29
CA VAL A 58 -10.88 20.46 5.12
C VAL A 58 -10.01 19.47 4.37
N PRO A 59 -9.08 18.75 5.06
CA PRO A 59 -8.27 17.73 4.44
C PRO A 59 -9.12 16.50 4.04
N MET A 60 -8.72 15.82 2.97
CA MET A 60 -9.43 14.69 2.40
C MET A 60 -9.68 13.54 3.39
N SER A 61 -8.79 13.33 4.35
CA SER A 61 -8.96 12.30 5.39
C SER A 61 -10.30 12.39 6.12
N ARG A 62 -10.92 13.59 6.22
CA ARG A 62 -12.22 13.79 6.87
C ARG A 62 -13.36 13.03 6.22
N PHE A 63 -13.24 12.70 4.94
CA PHE A 63 -14.26 11.91 4.21
C PHE A 63 -14.09 10.40 4.43
N PHE A 64 -12.94 9.98 4.93
CA PHE A 64 -12.69 8.56 5.25
C PHE A 64 -13.00 8.22 6.70
N GLY A 65 -12.88 9.17 7.61
CA GLY A 65 -13.15 8.99 9.03
C GLY A 65 -12.33 9.91 9.93
N ALA A 66 -12.33 9.61 11.22
CA ALA A 66 -11.45 10.29 12.16
C ALA A 66 -9.99 9.85 11.91
N ARG A 67 -9.09 10.81 11.82
CA ARG A 67 -7.66 10.54 11.70
C ARG A 67 -7.15 9.94 13.02
N VAL A 68 -6.54 8.76 12.95
CA VAL A 68 -5.99 8.03 14.10
C VAL A 68 -4.47 8.12 14.19
N ARG A 69 -3.81 8.64 13.13
CA ARG A 69 -2.36 8.86 13.10
C ARG A 69 -1.98 10.05 12.23
N GLU A 70 -0.90 10.72 12.62
CA GLU A 70 -0.33 11.86 11.90
C GLU A 70 0.75 11.42 10.89
N ARG A 71 1.26 10.20 11.05
CA ARG A 71 2.32 9.62 10.21
C ARG A 71 1.93 8.20 9.83
N VAL A 72 2.05 7.89 8.53
CA VAL A 72 1.76 6.56 7.96
C VAL A 72 3.09 5.85 7.72
N PRO A 73 3.35 4.68 8.34
CA PRO A 73 4.58 3.95 8.12
C PRO A 73 4.62 3.37 6.70
N VAL A 74 5.79 3.38 6.10
CA VAL A 74 6.03 2.83 4.76
C VAL A 74 7.26 1.94 4.77
N SER A 75 7.20 0.80 4.07
CA SER A 75 8.33 -0.09 3.88
C SER A 75 9.25 0.44 2.78
N TYR A 76 10.57 0.27 2.95
CA TYR A 76 11.45 0.32 1.79
C TYR A 76 11.07 -0.82 0.85
N TRP A 77 11.38 -0.68 -0.44
CA TRP A 77 10.90 -1.65 -1.41
C TRP A 77 11.94 -1.94 -2.50
N SER A 78 12.10 -3.22 -2.86
CA SER A 78 12.98 -3.64 -3.95
C SER A 78 12.31 -4.64 -4.87
N TRP A 79 12.58 -4.49 -6.17
CA TRP A 79 12.32 -5.54 -7.16
C TRP A 79 13.16 -6.78 -6.86
N HIS A 80 12.90 -7.87 -7.55
CA HIS A 80 13.82 -9.00 -7.57
C HIS A 80 15.11 -8.58 -8.28
N MET A 81 16.21 -8.64 -7.55
CA MET A 81 17.56 -8.25 -7.94
C MET A 81 18.54 -9.27 -7.39
N SER A 82 19.83 -9.13 -7.66
CA SER A 82 20.84 -9.97 -7.02
C SER A 82 20.84 -9.75 -5.49
N PRO A 83 21.25 -10.75 -4.70
CA PRO A 83 21.34 -10.62 -3.24
C PRO A 83 22.18 -9.43 -2.79
N GLU A 84 23.28 -9.12 -3.48
CA GLU A 84 24.17 -8.01 -3.20
C GLU A 84 23.50 -6.65 -3.46
N GLU A 85 22.76 -6.53 -4.56
CA GLU A 85 22.02 -5.30 -4.88
C GLU A 85 20.91 -5.04 -3.87
N VAL A 86 20.18 -6.07 -3.46
CA VAL A 86 19.13 -5.94 -2.43
C VAL A 86 19.75 -5.57 -1.08
N ALA A 87 20.91 -6.13 -0.72
CA ALA A 87 21.64 -5.78 0.50
C ALA A 87 22.10 -4.31 0.50
N ALA A 88 22.62 -3.81 -0.62
CA ALA A 88 22.96 -2.39 -0.76
C ALA A 88 21.74 -1.48 -0.60
N GLN A 89 20.60 -1.89 -1.15
CA GLN A 89 19.33 -1.16 -0.95
C GLN A 89 18.81 -1.24 0.50
N ALA A 90 19.06 -2.35 1.22
CA ALA A 90 18.71 -2.46 2.62
C ALA A 90 19.55 -1.52 3.50
N GLU A 91 20.86 -1.42 3.24
CA GLU A 91 21.74 -0.45 3.89
C GLU A 91 21.24 0.99 3.70
N GLU A 92 20.90 1.35 2.45
CA GLU A 92 20.35 2.67 2.14
C GLU A 92 19.01 2.90 2.82
N GLY A 93 18.09 1.91 2.80
CA GLY A 93 16.82 1.99 3.50
C GLY A 93 16.98 2.21 5.00
N ALA A 94 17.89 1.49 5.65
CA ALA A 94 18.22 1.65 7.07
C ALA A 94 18.80 3.06 7.33
N ARG A 95 19.72 3.53 6.49
CA ARG A 95 20.30 4.88 6.58
C ARG A 95 19.25 5.99 6.47
N LEU A 96 18.22 5.78 5.66
CA LEU A 96 17.08 6.69 5.51
C LEU A 96 16.03 6.56 6.63
N GLY A 97 16.24 5.66 7.60
CA GLY A 97 15.38 5.47 8.77
C GLY A 97 14.16 4.58 8.53
N PHE A 98 14.13 3.82 7.45
CA PHE A 98 13.13 2.78 7.28
C PHE A 98 13.40 1.63 8.26
N THR A 99 12.34 1.06 8.80
CA THR A 99 12.40 -0.08 9.72
C THR A 99 12.09 -1.41 9.04
N HIS A 100 11.39 -1.36 7.91
CA HIS A 100 10.98 -2.54 7.15
C HIS A 100 11.34 -2.39 5.69
N HIS A 101 11.61 -3.53 5.06
CA HIS A 101 11.92 -3.63 3.63
C HIS A 101 11.13 -4.77 3.00
N LYS A 102 10.29 -4.45 2.04
CA LYS A 102 9.60 -5.46 1.22
C LYS A 102 10.46 -5.85 0.02
N ILE A 103 10.71 -7.15 -0.14
CA ILE A 103 11.49 -7.70 -1.24
C ILE A 103 10.68 -8.72 -2.04
N LYS A 104 11.03 -8.86 -3.31
CA LYS A 104 10.52 -9.93 -4.18
C LYS A 104 11.44 -11.15 -4.06
N GLY A 105 11.11 -12.08 -3.16
CA GLY A 105 11.90 -13.30 -2.93
C GLY A 105 11.67 -14.37 -3.98
N ARG A 106 12.72 -15.17 -4.28
CA ARG A 106 12.62 -16.37 -5.10
C ARG A 106 13.20 -17.56 -4.35
N PRO A 107 12.76 -18.81 -4.63
CA PRO A 107 13.20 -19.97 -3.87
C PRO A 107 14.71 -20.22 -3.89
N HIS A 108 15.40 -19.75 -4.93
CA HIS A 108 16.83 -20.03 -5.14
C HIS A 108 17.77 -19.02 -4.49
N ASP A 109 17.30 -17.83 -4.09
CA ASP A 109 18.15 -16.74 -3.63
C ASP A 109 17.65 -15.99 -2.39
N VAL A 110 16.38 -16.15 -2.00
CA VAL A 110 15.75 -15.37 -0.91
C VAL A 110 16.49 -15.50 0.42
N VAL A 111 17.03 -16.68 0.73
CA VAL A 111 17.78 -16.90 1.98
C VAL A 111 19.08 -16.11 1.99
N GLU A 112 19.80 -16.10 0.86
CA GLU A 112 21.02 -15.31 0.73
C GLU A 112 20.73 -13.81 0.72
N MET A 113 19.67 -13.36 0.02
CA MET A 113 19.21 -11.98 0.08
C MET A 113 19.03 -11.51 1.53
N VAL A 114 18.23 -12.24 2.32
CA VAL A 114 17.92 -11.85 3.70
C VAL A 114 19.16 -11.91 4.59
N ARG A 115 20.05 -12.88 4.38
CA ARG A 115 21.32 -12.96 5.12
C ARG A 115 22.19 -11.73 4.88
N LEU A 116 22.36 -11.33 3.61
CA LEU A 116 23.14 -10.14 3.25
C LEU A 116 22.46 -8.85 3.71
N MET A 117 21.13 -8.74 3.63
CA MET A 117 20.39 -7.61 4.17
C MET A 117 20.62 -7.43 5.67
N LYS A 118 20.57 -8.53 6.46
CA LYS A 118 20.87 -8.48 7.89
C LYS A 118 22.30 -8.03 8.16
N ALA A 119 23.26 -8.49 7.36
CA ALA A 119 24.66 -8.11 7.50
C ALA A 119 24.89 -6.62 7.21
N SER A 120 24.18 -6.03 6.25
CA SER A 120 24.34 -4.63 5.83
C SER A 120 23.49 -3.65 6.63
N ALA A 121 22.24 -4.00 6.97
CA ALA A 121 21.28 -3.10 7.62
C ALA A 121 21.07 -3.36 9.13
N GLY A 122 21.58 -4.48 9.66
CA GLY A 122 21.48 -4.84 11.07
C GLY A 122 20.27 -5.74 11.40
N SER A 123 20.25 -6.24 12.64
CA SER A 123 19.24 -7.22 13.11
C SER A 123 17.85 -6.62 13.33
N ASP A 124 17.76 -5.31 13.54
CA ASP A 124 16.50 -4.61 13.80
C ASP A 124 15.78 -4.19 12.50
N TYR A 125 16.45 -4.33 11.36
CA TYR A 125 15.87 -4.07 10.04
C TYR A 125 15.04 -5.27 9.58
N ARG A 126 13.74 -5.08 9.53
CA ARG A 126 12.77 -6.16 9.31
C ARG A 126 12.45 -6.35 7.84
N VAL A 127 12.13 -7.57 7.45
CA VAL A 127 11.89 -7.93 6.05
C VAL A 127 10.50 -8.51 5.85
N ILE A 128 9.80 -8.01 4.84
CA ILE A 128 8.59 -8.61 4.29
C ILE A 128 8.99 -9.30 2.98
N VAL A 129 8.88 -10.60 2.92
CA VAL A 129 9.19 -11.38 1.72
C VAL A 129 7.90 -11.60 0.93
N ASP A 130 7.87 -11.12 -0.31
CA ASP A 130 6.77 -11.31 -1.24
C ASP A 130 7.23 -12.16 -2.45
N PRO A 131 7.04 -13.47 -2.40
CA PRO A 131 7.39 -14.34 -3.51
C PRO A 131 6.47 -14.23 -4.72
N ASN A 132 5.31 -13.57 -4.58
CA ASN A 132 4.26 -13.57 -5.60
C ASN A 132 3.94 -15.02 -6.09
N THR A 133 3.64 -15.91 -5.14
CA THR A 133 3.30 -17.33 -5.32
C THR A 133 4.43 -18.24 -5.83
N THR A 134 5.64 -17.74 -6.05
CA THR A 134 6.74 -18.50 -6.67
C THR A 134 7.38 -19.55 -5.75
N PHE A 135 6.99 -19.62 -4.47
CA PHE A 135 7.36 -20.77 -3.64
C PHE A 135 6.53 -22.01 -4.00
N GLU A 136 5.43 -21.83 -4.74
CA GLU A 136 4.56 -22.82 -5.37
C GLU A 136 3.90 -23.80 -4.38
N TYR A 137 4.68 -24.49 -3.55
CA TYR A 137 4.22 -25.57 -2.67
C TYR A 137 4.50 -25.29 -1.20
N VAL A 138 3.62 -25.78 -0.33
CA VAL A 138 3.76 -25.63 1.13
C VAL A 138 5.10 -26.17 1.65
N HIS A 139 5.59 -27.30 1.14
CA HIS A 139 6.84 -27.88 1.62
C HIS A 139 8.06 -27.04 1.24
N VAL A 140 8.04 -26.34 0.09
CA VAL A 140 9.09 -25.41 -0.32
C VAL A 140 9.05 -24.17 0.56
N ALA A 141 7.87 -23.56 0.72
CA ALA A 141 7.69 -22.40 1.57
C ALA A 141 8.08 -22.68 3.03
N ALA A 142 7.69 -23.85 3.58
CA ALA A 142 8.04 -24.23 4.95
C ALA A 142 9.56 -24.45 5.14
N ARG A 143 10.23 -25.09 4.18
CA ARG A 143 11.68 -25.26 4.22
C ARG A 143 12.40 -23.90 4.22
N LEU A 144 12.02 -23.01 3.30
CA LEU A 144 12.59 -21.66 3.22
C LEU A 144 12.30 -20.85 4.49
N ALA A 145 11.09 -21.01 5.06
CA ALA A 145 10.74 -20.36 6.31
C ALA A 145 11.68 -20.76 7.44
N HIS A 146 11.99 -22.04 7.61
CA HIS A 146 12.93 -22.50 8.64
C HIS A 146 14.33 -21.92 8.47
N GLU A 147 14.83 -21.85 7.23
CA GLU A 147 16.15 -21.23 6.96
C GLU A 147 16.13 -19.72 7.26
N LEU A 148 15.03 -19.03 7.01
CA LEU A 148 14.86 -17.60 7.27
C LEU A 148 14.59 -17.30 8.75
N GLU A 149 13.92 -18.19 9.48
CA GLU A 149 13.75 -18.11 10.95
C GLU A 149 15.11 -18.13 11.68
N GLU A 150 16.09 -18.92 11.20
CA GLU A 150 17.44 -18.91 11.74
C GLU A 150 18.16 -17.56 11.55
N ILE A 151 17.84 -16.83 10.48
CA ILE A 151 18.35 -15.47 10.27
C ILE A 151 17.65 -14.50 11.22
N GLY A 152 16.32 -14.64 11.41
CA GLY A 152 15.54 -13.96 12.44
C GLY A 152 15.10 -12.53 12.10
N THR A 153 15.17 -12.08 10.83
CA THR A 153 14.78 -10.73 10.41
C THR A 153 13.51 -10.70 9.56
N VAL A 154 12.99 -11.84 9.12
CA VAL A 154 11.75 -11.92 8.33
C VAL A 154 10.54 -11.94 9.25
N ASP A 155 9.63 -10.98 9.06
CA ASP A 155 8.38 -10.90 9.82
C ASP A 155 7.23 -11.56 9.09
N VAL A 156 7.15 -11.39 7.76
CA VAL A 156 5.95 -11.75 6.99
C VAL A 156 6.32 -12.38 5.65
N PHE A 157 5.60 -13.42 5.29
CA PHE A 157 5.44 -13.88 3.92
C PHE A 157 4.14 -13.35 3.34
N GLU A 158 4.23 -12.56 2.28
CA GLU A 158 3.08 -12.13 1.49
C GLU A 158 2.95 -13.03 0.26
N ASP A 159 1.80 -13.64 0.07
CA ASP A 159 1.51 -14.50 -1.08
C ASP A 159 2.59 -15.57 -1.37
N PRO A 160 3.03 -16.38 -0.39
CA PRO A 160 4.09 -17.36 -0.62
C PRO A 160 3.71 -18.48 -1.59
N VAL A 161 2.45 -18.90 -1.57
CA VAL A 161 1.88 -19.98 -2.38
C VAL A 161 0.61 -19.52 -3.08
N LEU A 162 -0.03 -20.37 -3.89
CA LEU A 162 -1.27 -20.04 -4.61
C LEU A 162 -2.35 -19.51 -3.68
N LYS A 163 -2.86 -18.31 -3.97
CA LYS A 163 -3.83 -17.57 -3.13
C LYS A 163 -5.18 -18.27 -2.99
N GLU A 164 -5.56 -19.05 -3.99
CA GLU A 164 -6.83 -19.76 -4.03
C GLU A 164 -6.86 -20.93 -3.05
N ASN A 165 -5.70 -21.41 -2.60
CA ASN A 165 -5.62 -22.55 -1.69
C ASN A 165 -5.42 -22.08 -0.24
N LEU A 166 -6.49 -21.64 0.40
CA LEU A 166 -6.46 -21.11 1.77
C LEU A 166 -6.00 -22.15 2.80
N ASP A 167 -6.23 -23.44 2.56
CA ASP A 167 -5.74 -24.53 3.45
C ASP A 167 -4.20 -24.59 3.47
N TRP A 168 -3.53 -24.21 2.38
CA TRP A 168 -2.07 -24.16 2.37
C TRP A 168 -1.52 -23.03 3.25
N TYR A 169 -2.21 -21.88 3.32
CA TYR A 169 -1.85 -20.79 4.24
C TYR A 169 -2.05 -21.22 5.70
N ARG A 170 -3.15 -21.91 6.01
CA ARG A 170 -3.37 -22.44 7.35
C ARG A 170 -2.27 -23.44 7.74
N LEU A 171 -1.90 -24.36 6.84
CA LEU A 171 -0.79 -25.29 7.05
C LEU A 171 0.57 -24.58 7.24
N LEU A 172 0.83 -23.49 6.53
CA LEU A 172 2.06 -22.70 6.71
C LEU A 172 2.08 -22.06 8.10
N ARG A 173 0.98 -21.48 8.57
CA ARG A 173 0.86 -20.92 9.93
C ARG A 173 1.17 -21.95 11.04
N GLU A 174 0.90 -23.22 10.80
CA GLU A 174 1.23 -24.31 11.73
C GLU A 174 2.72 -24.72 11.67
N LYS A 175 3.42 -24.42 10.59
CA LYS A 175 4.78 -24.90 10.29
C LYS A 175 5.88 -23.88 10.51
N THR A 176 5.54 -22.60 10.64
CA THR A 176 6.51 -21.51 10.77
C THR A 176 6.00 -20.44 11.70
N THR A 177 6.91 -19.71 12.32
CA THR A 177 6.63 -18.50 13.10
C THR A 177 6.59 -17.24 12.25
N ILE A 178 7.02 -17.32 10.96
CA ILE A 178 6.88 -16.21 10.01
C ILE A 178 5.39 -16.02 9.70
N ALA A 179 4.88 -14.84 9.97
CA ALA A 179 3.48 -14.51 9.76
C ALA A 179 3.07 -14.63 8.28
N GLN A 180 1.84 -15.08 8.04
CA GLN A 180 1.30 -15.25 6.69
C GLN A 180 0.38 -14.11 6.32
N ALA A 181 0.58 -13.52 5.14
CA ALA A 181 -0.28 -12.47 4.60
C ALA A 181 -0.80 -12.81 3.20
N LEU A 182 -1.99 -12.33 2.91
CA LEU A 182 -2.59 -12.35 1.59
C LEU A 182 -2.81 -10.93 1.08
N HIS A 183 -2.37 -10.68 -0.16
CA HIS A 183 -2.74 -9.45 -0.87
C HIS A 183 -4.10 -9.63 -1.54
N LEU A 184 -5.10 -8.97 -0.98
CA LEU A 184 -6.50 -9.07 -1.40
C LEU A 184 -7.13 -7.68 -1.53
N GLY A 185 -7.97 -7.50 -2.56
CA GLY A 185 -8.78 -6.29 -2.72
C GLY A 185 -10.28 -6.56 -2.67
N ASN A 186 -10.70 -7.79 -2.99
CA ASN A 186 -12.11 -8.16 -3.06
C ASN A 186 -12.68 -8.50 -1.68
N PRO A 187 -13.79 -7.85 -1.21
CA PRO A 187 -14.39 -8.14 0.09
C PRO A 187 -14.80 -9.60 0.30
N ALA A 188 -15.26 -10.29 -0.75
CA ALA A 188 -15.63 -11.70 -0.64
C ALA A 188 -14.40 -12.58 -0.40
N ALA A 189 -13.27 -12.31 -1.05
CA ALA A 189 -12.01 -13.02 -0.83
C ALA A 189 -11.45 -12.76 0.58
N VAL A 190 -11.51 -11.51 1.06
CA VAL A 190 -11.12 -11.18 2.44
C VAL A 190 -11.99 -11.93 3.45
N LEU A 191 -13.31 -11.96 3.25
CA LEU A 191 -14.21 -12.73 4.13
C LEU A 191 -13.87 -14.22 4.16
N GLN A 192 -13.52 -14.81 3.01
CA GLN A 192 -13.12 -16.22 2.94
C GLN A 192 -11.81 -16.47 3.69
N ALA A 193 -10.80 -15.62 3.50
CA ALA A 193 -9.52 -15.73 4.19
C ALA A 193 -9.70 -15.62 5.73
N LEU A 194 -10.52 -14.68 6.20
CA LEU A 194 -10.83 -14.50 7.62
C LEU A 194 -11.56 -15.72 8.20
N LYS A 195 -12.55 -16.26 7.48
CA LYS A 195 -13.28 -17.49 7.91
C LYS A 195 -12.40 -18.73 7.94
N ALA A 196 -11.43 -18.81 7.03
CA ALA A 196 -10.47 -19.91 6.99
C ALA A 196 -9.39 -19.83 8.07
N GLU A 197 -9.31 -18.70 8.80
CA GLU A 197 -8.28 -18.44 9.82
C GLU A 197 -6.85 -18.65 9.28
N CYS A 198 -6.64 -18.28 8.03
CA CYS A 198 -5.44 -18.64 7.27
C CYS A 198 -4.40 -17.52 7.16
N VAL A 199 -4.67 -16.34 7.73
CA VAL A 199 -3.78 -15.17 7.67
C VAL A 199 -3.53 -14.56 9.04
N ASP A 200 -2.36 -13.98 9.21
CA ASP A 200 -1.97 -13.14 10.35
C ASP A 200 -2.09 -11.65 10.00
N TYR A 201 -1.91 -11.33 8.72
CA TYR A 201 -2.03 -9.98 8.15
C TYR A 201 -2.77 -10.00 6.81
N LEU A 202 -3.26 -8.83 6.41
CA LEU A 202 -3.77 -8.60 5.06
C LEU A 202 -3.06 -7.41 4.41
N CYS A 203 -2.58 -7.60 3.18
CA CYS A 203 -2.25 -6.51 2.28
C CYS A 203 -3.53 -6.14 1.53
N LEU A 204 -4.03 -4.92 1.70
CA LEU A 204 -5.30 -4.49 1.14
C LEU A 204 -5.08 -3.55 -0.04
N GLY A 205 -5.62 -3.92 -1.21
CA GLY A 205 -5.54 -3.13 -2.42
C GLY A 205 -6.92 -2.82 -3.02
N GLY A 206 -6.94 -1.97 -4.05
CA GLY A 206 -8.13 -1.60 -4.79
C GLY A 206 -8.66 -0.20 -4.49
N PRO A 207 -9.88 0.13 -4.96
CA PRO A 207 -10.52 1.42 -4.71
C PRO A 207 -10.66 1.75 -3.22
N ALA A 208 -10.58 3.03 -2.85
CA ALA A 208 -10.59 3.47 -1.46
C ALA A 208 -11.80 2.99 -0.66
N LEU A 209 -13.01 2.99 -1.25
CA LEU A 209 -14.19 2.44 -0.60
C LEU A 209 -14.02 0.95 -0.27
N GLN A 210 -13.47 0.18 -1.20
CA GLN A 210 -13.23 -1.23 -1.02
C GLN A 210 -12.17 -1.51 0.04
N VAL A 211 -11.08 -0.73 0.05
CA VAL A 211 -10.04 -0.80 1.10
C VAL A 211 -10.64 -0.51 2.48
N ARG A 212 -11.50 0.51 2.60
CA ARG A 212 -12.21 0.80 3.86
C ARG A 212 -13.08 -0.36 4.34
N GLN A 213 -13.84 -0.97 3.42
CA GLN A 213 -14.72 -2.10 3.73
C GLN A 213 -13.90 -3.32 4.20
N THR A 214 -12.85 -3.66 3.47
CA THR A 214 -11.99 -4.81 3.80
C THR A 214 -11.18 -4.58 5.06
N ALA A 215 -10.69 -3.37 5.31
CA ALA A 215 -10.03 -3.00 6.56
C ALA A 215 -10.98 -3.10 7.76
N ALA A 216 -12.24 -2.68 7.61
CA ALA A 216 -13.24 -2.82 8.69
C ALA A 216 -13.55 -4.31 8.97
N MET A 217 -13.62 -5.16 7.95
CA MET A 217 -13.80 -6.60 8.12
C MET A 217 -12.61 -7.23 8.84
N ALA A 218 -11.38 -6.88 8.45
CA ALA A 218 -10.16 -7.33 9.10
C ALA A 218 -10.10 -6.86 10.56
N ALA A 219 -10.45 -5.60 10.85
CA ALA A 219 -10.51 -5.06 12.21
C ALA A 219 -11.51 -5.81 13.10
N ALA A 220 -12.70 -6.16 12.58
CA ALA A 220 -13.70 -6.94 13.30
C ALA A 220 -13.22 -8.36 13.64
N ALA A 221 -12.28 -8.91 12.85
CA ALA A 221 -11.63 -10.19 13.09
C ALA A 221 -10.31 -10.07 13.87
N ASN A 222 -9.93 -8.88 14.35
CA ASN A 222 -8.63 -8.58 14.99
C ASN A 222 -7.42 -8.91 14.10
N VAL A 223 -7.56 -8.81 12.78
CA VAL A 223 -6.46 -8.98 11.83
C VAL A 223 -5.92 -7.61 11.44
N PRO A 224 -4.64 -7.32 11.71
CA PRO A 224 -3.98 -6.11 11.23
C PRO A 224 -3.73 -6.18 9.73
N CYS A 225 -3.49 -5.01 9.13
CA CYS A 225 -3.25 -4.91 7.70
C CYS A 225 -2.24 -3.81 7.35
N TRP A 226 -1.91 -3.75 6.09
CA TRP A 226 -1.33 -2.59 5.41
C TRP A 226 -2.04 -2.36 4.09
N VAL A 227 -1.76 -1.24 3.45
CA VAL A 227 -2.44 -0.85 2.21
C VAL A 227 -1.44 -0.72 1.08
N GLN A 228 -1.84 -1.19 -0.09
CA GLN A 228 -1.16 -0.97 -1.37
C GLN A 228 -2.20 -0.49 -2.40
N MET A 229 -2.28 0.81 -2.65
CA MET A 229 -3.19 1.36 -3.64
C MET A 229 -2.51 1.64 -4.97
N GLY A 230 -1.27 2.09 -4.96
CA GLY A 230 -0.58 2.50 -6.18
C GLY A 230 0.86 2.02 -6.33
N GLY A 231 1.52 1.61 -5.27
CA GLY A 231 2.93 1.22 -5.31
C GLY A 231 3.81 2.36 -5.83
N SER A 232 4.30 2.29 -7.08
CA SER A 232 5.11 3.34 -7.73
C SER A 232 4.28 4.40 -8.48
N CYS A 233 3.06 4.68 -8.06
CA CYS A 233 2.23 5.76 -8.56
C CYS A 233 2.83 7.15 -8.32
N LEU A 234 2.25 8.18 -8.94
CA LEU A 234 2.64 9.58 -8.70
C LEU A 234 2.13 10.07 -7.33
N GLY A 235 2.52 11.29 -6.99
CA GLY A 235 2.20 11.88 -5.71
C GLY A 235 0.72 12.09 -5.43
N VAL A 236 -0.12 12.22 -6.45
CA VAL A 236 -1.56 12.37 -6.30
C VAL A 236 -2.16 11.13 -5.64
N LEU A 237 -1.90 9.94 -6.20
CA LEU A 237 -2.41 8.68 -5.63
C LEU A 237 -1.71 8.33 -4.31
N THR A 238 -0.43 8.71 -4.15
CA THR A 238 0.28 8.57 -2.87
C THR A 238 -0.41 9.39 -1.77
N ALA A 239 -0.73 10.66 -2.01
CA ALA A 239 -1.44 11.51 -1.04
C ALA A 239 -2.83 10.94 -0.71
N TYR A 240 -3.57 10.49 -1.73
CA TYR A 240 -4.88 9.85 -1.56
C TYR A 240 -4.79 8.62 -0.64
N SER A 241 -3.84 7.73 -0.91
CA SER A 241 -3.58 6.54 -0.10
C SER A 241 -3.21 6.90 1.35
N VAL A 242 -2.33 7.87 1.55
CA VAL A 242 -1.89 8.34 2.88
C VAL A 242 -3.06 8.92 3.68
N HIS A 243 -3.95 9.72 3.04
CA HIS A 243 -5.16 10.22 3.70
C HIS A 243 -6.06 9.08 4.18
N LEU A 244 -6.31 8.09 3.32
CA LEU A 244 -7.10 6.92 3.68
C LEU A 244 -6.47 6.15 4.84
N GLN A 245 -5.20 5.80 4.75
CA GLN A 245 -4.48 5.00 5.75
C GLN A 245 -4.40 5.69 7.10
N SER A 246 -4.39 7.03 7.12
CA SER A 246 -4.40 7.79 8.37
C SER A 246 -5.65 7.57 9.22
N THR A 247 -6.72 7.01 8.63
CA THR A 247 -8.01 6.76 9.29
C THR A 247 -8.26 5.27 9.62
N LEU A 248 -7.38 4.38 9.18
CA LEU A 248 -7.53 2.93 9.39
C LEU A 248 -6.74 2.49 10.63
N ALA A 249 -7.43 2.27 11.75
CA ALA A 249 -6.77 1.96 13.03
C ALA A 249 -5.93 0.66 12.98
N ASN A 250 -6.39 -0.35 12.25
CA ASN A 250 -5.71 -1.64 12.09
C ASN A 250 -4.69 -1.69 10.94
N ALA A 251 -4.48 -0.59 10.19
CA ALA A 251 -3.38 -0.49 9.22
C ALA A 251 -2.08 -0.17 9.96
N THR A 252 -1.52 -1.16 10.66
CA THR A 252 -0.38 -1.01 11.57
C THR A 252 0.95 -1.42 10.97
N MET A 253 0.94 -2.21 9.90
CA MET A 253 2.13 -2.56 9.14
C MET A 253 2.50 -1.46 8.15
N PRO A 254 3.79 -1.31 7.80
CA PRO A 254 4.22 -0.34 6.80
C PRO A 254 3.59 -0.60 5.43
N CYS A 255 3.09 0.45 4.80
CA CYS A 255 2.44 0.36 3.50
C CYS A 255 3.44 0.19 2.35
N ASP A 256 2.93 -0.21 1.20
CA ASP A 256 3.69 -0.47 -0.02
C ASP A 256 3.62 0.70 -1.04
N GLU A 257 3.57 1.92 -0.54
CA GLU A 257 3.68 3.11 -1.39
C GLU A 257 5.14 3.54 -1.49
N HIS A 258 5.73 3.50 -2.68
CA HIS A 258 7.16 3.74 -2.85
C HIS A 258 7.48 4.87 -3.87
N PRO A 259 7.02 6.12 -3.63
CA PRO A 259 7.31 7.25 -4.49
C PRO A 259 8.80 7.54 -4.61
N PHE A 260 9.60 7.20 -3.59
CA PHE A 260 11.06 7.35 -3.58
C PHE A 260 11.80 6.49 -4.62
N LYS A 261 11.10 5.61 -5.32
CA LYS A 261 11.65 4.83 -6.46
C LYS A 261 11.41 5.50 -7.80
N ARG A 262 10.76 6.67 -7.83
CA ARG A 262 10.56 7.45 -9.05
C ARG A 262 11.71 8.42 -9.26
N VAL A 263 11.94 8.75 -10.53
CA VAL A 263 12.91 9.77 -10.93
C VAL A 263 12.28 11.15 -10.90
N ASP A 264 10.97 11.24 -11.19
CA ASP A 264 10.22 12.50 -11.26
C ASP A 264 8.78 12.34 -10.77
N ASP A 265 8.12 13.45 -10.43
CA ASP A 265 6.74 13.51 -9.96
C ASP A 265 6.06 14.80 -10.45
N VAL A 266 4.73 14.72 -10.59
CA VAL A 266 3.89 15.89 -10.89
C VAL A 266 3.53 16.68 -9.63
N VAL A 267 3.80 16.17 -8.44
CA VAL A 267 3.57 16.84 -7.17
C VAL A 267 4.86 17.51 -6.70
N SER A 268 4.81 18.82 -6.53
CA SER A 268 5.96 19.62 -6.07
C SER A 268 5.99 19.81 -4.55
N GLU A 269 4.84 19.82 -3.89
CA GLU A 269 4.72 20.07 -2.44
C GLU A 269 3.57 19.26 -1.81
N GLY A 270 3.65 19.03 -0.50
CA GLY A 270 2.56 18.47 0.30
C GLY A 270 2.78 17.02 0.74
N ILE A 271 3.67 16.26 0.11
CA ILE A 271 4.03 14.92 0.53
C ILE A 271 5.44 14.95 1.11
N THR A 272 5.55 14.61 2.38
CA THR A 272 6.84 14.47 3.05
C THR A 272 7.03 13.03 3.51
N LEU A 273 8.14 12.42 3.09
CA LEU A 273 8.61 11.13 3.56
C LEU A 273 9.85 11.34 4.43
N GLU A 274 9.75 10.97 5.69
CA GLU A 274 10.83 11.13 6.66
C GLU A 274 10.93 9.89 7.55
N ALA A 275 12.13 9.35 7.66
CA ALA A 275 12.43 8.19 8.51
C ALA A 275 11.38 7.06 8.35
N GLY A 276 11.13 6.64 7.10
CA GLY A 276 10.19 5.57 6.78
C GLY A 276 8.71 5.87 7.07
N HIS A 277 8.32 7.16 7.13
CA HIS A 277 6.94 7.56 7.36
C HIS A 277 6.52 8.71 6.44
N PHE A 278 5.33 8.60 5.88
CA PHE A 278 4.66 9.75 5.27
C PHE A 278 3.99 10.60 6.33
N HIS A 279 4.21 11.91 6.28
CA HIS A 279 3.38 12.85 7.00
C HIS A 279 2.04 13.02 6.29
N VAL A 280 0.94 12.91 7.02
CA VAL A 280 -0.41 13.08 6.46
C VAL A 280 -0.61 14.55 6.10
N PRO A 281 -0.91 14.89 4.83
CA PRO A 281 -1.15 16.27 4.46
C PRO A 281 -2.29 16.89 5.26
N THR A 282 -2.17 18.17 5.63
CA THR A 282 -3.15 18.87 6.47
C THR A 282 -3.91 19.96 5.73
N GLY A 283 -3.47 20.31 4.52
CA GLY A 283 -4.16 21.27 3.66
C GLY A 283 -5.52 20.76 3.15
N PRO A 284 -6.36 21.66 2.61
CA PRO A 284 -7.66 21.30 2.04
C PRO A 284 -7.53 20.30 0.88
N GLY A 285 -8.48 19.38 0.77
CA GLY A 285 -8.45 18.32 -0.23
C GLY A 285 -7.29 17.37 -0.01
N LEU A 286 -6.53 17.07 -1.06
CA LEU A 286 -5.29 16.29 -1.03
C LEU A 286 -4.16 16.99 -0.25
N GLY A 287 -4.24 18.33 -0.09
CA GLY A 287 -3.20 19.10 0.58
C GLY A 287 -1.84 19.07 -0.14
N ILE A 288 -1.87 18.92 -1.45
CA ILE A 288 -0.68 18.88 -2.34
C ILE A 288 -0.74 20.00 -3.37
N THR A 289 0.42 20.32 -3.93
CA THR A 289 0.54 21.21 -5.10
C THR A 289 0.96 20.39 -6.32
N VAL A 290 0.11 20.41 -7.35
CA VAL A 290 0.39 19.77 -8.65
C VAL A 290 1.09 20.77 -9.55
N ASP A 291 2.23 20.40 -10.11
CA ASP A 291 3.00 21.18 -11.06
C ASP A 291 2.48 20.92 -12.47
N MET A 292 1.73 21.88 -13.03
CA MET A 292 1.12 21.77 -14.35
C MET A 292 2.13 21.69 -15.49
N GLU A 293 3.33 22.24 -15.33
CA GLU A 293 4.39 22.16 -16.36
C GLU A 293 4.92 20.71 -16.52
N ARG A 294 4.70 19.86 -15.50
CA ARG A 294 5.10 18.45 -15.51
C ARG A 294 3.97 17.50 -15.90
N VAL A 295 2.74 18.01 -16.04
CA VAL A 295 1.57 17.19 -16.44
C VAL A 295 1.49 17.04 -17.96
N ASP A 296 2.04 18.01 -18.74
CA ASP A 296 2.08 18.02 -20.20
C ASP A 296 3.32 17.24 -20.73
#